data_528ba6929e2f5518164efa94230136fc
#
_entry.id   528ba6929e2f5518164efa94230136fc
#
_cell.length_a   1.000
_cell.length_b   1.000
_cell.length_c   1.000
_cell.angle_alpha   90.00
_cell.angle_beta   90.00
_cell.angle_gamma   90.00
#
_symmetry.space_group_name_H-M   'P 1'
#
loop_
_entity.id
_entity.type
_entity.pdbx_description
1 polymer ?
#
loop_
_entity_poly.entity_id
_entity_poly.type
_entity_poly.pdbx_seq_one_letter_code
_entity_poly.pdbx_strand_id
1 'polypeptide(L)'
;MLQKPKTEKETVRVPMEVFLDVCKIVLTGQLGSKIAGINDAIGEVVLEISYFKEKKGQKEFLSNITDIVLEWNQHRYGAEDPEEIALN
;
A
#
# COMPACT_ATOMS: atom_id res chain seq x y z
N MET A 1 28.42 -16.29 15.00
CA MET A 1 27.44 -15.46 15.39
C MET A 1 26.31 -15.39 14.45
N LEU A 2 25.15 -15.39 14.97
CA LEU A 2 24.00 -15.41 14.15
C LEU A 2 23.63 -14.05 13.74
N GLN A 3 23.24 -13.90 12.50
CA GLN A 3 22.79 -12.65 12.05
C GLN A 3 21.31 -12.69 11.90
N LYS A 4 20.64 -11.68 12.35
CA LYS A 4 19.21 -11.63 12.17
C LYS A 4 18.92 -11.29 10.74
N PRO A 5 17.86 -11.84 10.19
CA PRO A 5 17.47 -11.48 8.84
C PRO A 5 17.17 -10.01 8.81
N LYS A 6 17.51 -9.36 7.75
CA LYS A 6 17.25 -7.95 7.62
C LYS A 6 15.81 -7.71 7.23
N THR A 7 15.16 -6.82 7.94
CA THR A 7 13.81 -6.46 7.66
C THR A 7 13.79 -5.07 7.09
N GLU A 8 13.05 -4.91 6.01
CA GLU A 8 12.87 -3.60 5.42
C GLU A 8 11.48 -3.12 5.75
N LYS A 9 11.31 -1.83 5.83
CA LYS A 9 10.01 -1.26 6.13
C LYS A 9 9.65 -0.22 5.10
N GLU A 10 8.39 -0.18 4.73
CA GLU A 10 7.90 0.79 3.80
C GLU A 10 6.61 1.35 4.34
N THR A 11 6.41 2.65 4.18
CA THR A 11 5.18 3.28 4.62
C THR A 11 4.31 3.52 3.40
N VAL A 12 3.07 3.06 3.45
CA VAL A 12 2.16 3.21 2.34
C VAL A 12 0.90 3.89 2.83
N ARG A 13 0.42 4.86 2.07
CA ARG A 13 -0.84 5.52 2.41
C ARG A 13 -1.93 4.81 1.65
N VAL A 14 -2.81 4.14 2.36
CA VAL A 14 -3.79 3.26 1.78
C VAL A 14 -5.18 3.87 1.89
N PRO A 15 -5.83 4.12 0.75
CA PRO A 15 -7.20 4.61 0.82
C PRO A 15 -8.08 3.61 1.53
N MET A 16 -8.99 4.10 2.35
CA MET A 16 -9.85 3.20 3.11
C MET A 16 -10.61 2.24 2.24
N GLU A 17 -10.97 2.68 1.05
CA GLU A 17 -11.75 1.84 0.16
C GLU A 17 -11.04 0.56 -0.27
N VAL A 18 -9.72 0.58 -0.31
CA VAL A 18 -8.98 -0.62 -0.69
C VAL A 18 -8.23 -1.23 0.47
N PHE A 19 -8.51 -0.76 1.68
CA PHE A 19 -7.76 -1.22 2.84
C PHE A 19 -7.87 -2.73 3.04
N LEU A 20 -9.06 -3.29 2.90
CA LEU A 20 -9.22 -4.73 3.08
C LEU A 20 -8.47 -5.52 2.02
N ASP A 21 -8.42 -5.01 0.80
CA ASP A 21 -7.71 -5.70 -0.26
C ASP A 21 -6.22 -5.71 0.06
N VAL A 22 -5.71 -4.61 0.60
CA VAL A 22 -4.31 -4.53 0.98
C VAL A 22 -4.05 -5.50 2.14
N CYS A 23 -4.97 -5.57 3.10
CA CYS A 23 -4.81 -6.49 4.22
C CYS A 23 -4.74 -7.93 3.76
N LYS A 24 -5.51 -8.29 2.73
CA LYS A 24 -5.49 -9.65 2.25
C LYS A 24 -4.12 -9.97 1.67
N ILE A 25 -3.51 -9.01 0.97
CA ILE A 25 -2.20 -9.23 0.40
C ILE A 25 -1.17 -9.35 1.51
N VAL A 26 -1.29 -8.53 2.55
CA VAL A 26 -0.37 -8.58 3.67
C VAL A 26 -0.41 -9.98 4.31
N LEU A 27 -1.61 -10.50 4.49
CA LEU A 27 -1.76 -11.81 5.09
C LEU A 27 -1.22 -12.91 4.17
N THR A 28 -1.57 -12.86 2.90
CA THR A 28 -1.13 -13.88 1.96
C THR A 28 0.38 -13.89 1.82
N GLY A 29 0.99 -12.72 1.82
CA GLY A 29 2.43 -12.61 1.66
C GLY A 29 3.20 -12.76 2.94
N GLN A 30 2.47 -12.91 4.06
CA GLN A 30 3.08 -13.02 5.37
C GLN A 30 3.95 -11.82 5.68
N LEU A 31 3.49 -10.65 5.27
CA LEU A 31 4.20 -9.43 5.54
C LEU A 31 3.83 -8.93 6.93
N GLY A 32 4.72 -8.20 7.57
CA GLY A 32 4.38 -7.56 8.83
C GLY A 32 3.68 -6.25 8.52
N SER A 33 2.78 -5.82 9.38
CA SER A 33 2.12 -4.55 9.16
C SER A 33 1.71 -3.93 10.47
N LYS A 34 1.62 -2.61 10.46
CA LYS A 34 1.21 -1.89 11.64
C LYS A 34 0.60 -0.59 11.15
N ILE A 35 -0.50 -0.18 11.75
CA ILE A 35 -1.12 1.06 11.38
C ILE A 35 -0.34 2.17 12.09
N ALA A 36 0.27 3.03 11.30
CA ALA A 36 1.07 4.12 11.83
C ALA A 36 0.24 5.38 12.06
N GLY A 37 -0.88 5.49 11.37
CA GLY A 37 -1.74 6.64 11.55
C GLY A 37 -2.95 6.56 10.66
N ILE A 38 -3.90 7.45 10.91
CA ILE A 38 -5.11 7.51 10.10
C ILE A 38 -5.34 8.97 9.78
N ASN A 39 -5.59 9.25 8.52
CA ASN A 39 -5.91 10.60 8.10
C ASN A 39 -7.37 10.59 7.66
N ASP A 40 -8.26 10.90 8.60
CA ASP A 40 -9.67 10.81 8.27
C ASP A 40 -10.13 11.96 7.41
N ALA A 41 -9.38 13.02 7.32
CA ALA A 41 -9.78 14.11 6.44
C ALA A 41 -9.81 13.66 4.99
N ILE A 42 -8.94 12.76 4.60
CA ILE A 42 -8.89 12.28 3.23
C ILE A 42 -9.15 10.79 3.13
N GLY A 43 -9.52 10.17 4.21
CA GLY A 43 -9.87 8.74 4.17
C GLY A 43 -8.72 7.81 3.87
N GLU A 44 -7.57 8.03 4.49
CA GLU A 44 -6.41 7.17 4.28
C GLU A 44 -5.88 6.60 5.57
N VAL A 45 -5.36 5.40 5.50
CA VAL A 45 -4.69 4.74 6.61
C VAL A 45 -3.22 4.67 6.25
N VAL A 46 -2.36 5.13 7.14
CA VAL A 46 -0.93 5.05 6.91
C VAL A 46 -0.46 3.72 7.49
N LEU A 47 -0.01 2.85 6.61
CA LEU A 47 0.37 1.51 7.00
C LEU A 47 1.87 1.35 6.88
N GLU A 48 2.51 0.81 7.92
CA GLU A 48 3.92 0.52 7.86
C GLU A 48 4.01 -0.97 7.59
N ILE A 49 4.61 -1.36 6.48
CA ILE A 49 4.70 -2.75 6.08
C ILE A 49 6.14 -3.19 6.17
N SER A 50 6.39 -4.33 6.78
CA SER A 50 7.73 -4.84 6.90
C SER A 50 7.84 -6.18 6.20
N TYR A 51 9.00 -6.44 5.63
CA TYR A 51 9.24 -7.68 4.90
C TYR A 51 10.71 -8.02 4.98
N PHE A 52 11.03 -9.27 4.68
CA PHE A 52 12.40 -9.71 4.73
C PHE A 52 13.02 -9.49 3.36
N LYS A 53 14.12 -8.77 3.35
CA LYS A 53 14.77 -8.42 2.10
C LYS A 53 15.15 -9.61 1.27
N GLU A 54 15.52 -10.69 1.91
CA GLU A 54 15.94 -11.86 1.19
C GLU A 54 14.80 -12.66 0.57
N LYS A 55 13.57 -12.39 0.97
CA LYS A 55 12.46 -13.14 0.45
C LYS A 55 11.86 -12.41 -0.72
N LYS A 56 12.22 -12.82 -1.93
CA LYS A 56 11.75 -12.16 -3.12
C LYS A 56 10.24 -12.13 -3.23
N GLY A 57 9.61 -13.19 -2.82
CA GLY A 57 8.18 -13.24 -2.91
C GLY A 57 7.51 -12.14 -2.11
N GLN A 58 8.07 -11.80 -0.96
CA GLN A 58 7.48 -10.77 -0.14
C GLN A 58 7.56 -9.42 -0.85
N LYS A 59 8.63 -9.18 -1.56
CA LYS A 59 8.77 -7.92 -2.25
C LYS A 59 7.74 -7.82 -3.37
N GLU A 60 7.37 -8.92 -3.97
CA GLU A 60 6.36 -8.91 -4.99
C GLU A 60 5.01 -8.58 -4.41
N PHE A 61 4.70 -9.10 -3.23
CA PHE A 61 3.44 -8.77 -2.58
C PHE A 61 3.39 -7.28 -2.25
N LEU A 62 4.53 -6.72 -1.82
CA LEU A 62 4.57 -5.30 -1.53
C LEU A 62 4.32 -4.51 -2.81
N SER A 63 4.87 -4.96 -3.92
CA SER A 63 4.66 -4.31 -5.20
C SER A 63 3.18 -4.35 -5.58
N ASN A 64 2.52 -5.47 -5.31
CA ASN A 64 1.10 -5.58 -5.60
C ASN A 64 0.30 -4.59 -4.77
N ILE A 65 0.68 -4.39 -3.53
CA ILE A 65 0.00 -3.43 -2.69
C ILE A 65 0.17 -2.02 -3.26
N THR A 66 1.38 -1.70 -3.67
CA THR A 66 1.66 -0.40 -4.24
C THR A 66 0.86 -0.20 -5.53
N ASP A 67 0.73 -1.25 -6.32
CA ASP A 67 -0.02 -1.17 -7.56
C ASP A 67 -1.51 -0.91 -7.30
N ILE A 68 -2.06 -1.55 -6.32
CA ILE A 68 -3.47 -1.36 -5.99
C ILE A 68 -3.71 0.08 -5.57
N VAL A 69 -2.83 0.61 -4.74
CA VAL A 69 -2.99 1.97 -4.25
C VAL A 69 -2.81 2.95 -5.41
N LEU A 70 -1.84 2.70 -6.26
CA LEU A 70 -1.58 3.59 -7.37
C LEU A 70 -2.75 3.57 -8.34
N GLU A 71 -3.27 2.40 -8.64
CA GLU A 71 -4.37 2.29 -9.54
C GLU A 71 -5.60 2.98 -8.99
N TRP A 72 -5.85 2.83 -7.70
CA TRP A 72 -7.00 3.48 -7.08
C TRP A 72 -6.84 4.99 -7.17
N ASN A 73 -5.66 5.50 -6.90
CA ASN A 73 -5.44 6.93 -6.94
C ASN A 73 -5.59 7.48 -8.35
N GLN A 74 -5.16 6.75 -9.34
CA GLN A 74 -5.31 7.18 -10.71
C GLN A 74 -6.78 7.21 -11.09
N HIS A 75 -7.53 6.21 -10.68
CA HIS A 75 -8.93 6.15 -10.99
C HIS A 75 -9.66 7.27 -10.29
N ARG A 76 -9.25 7.59 -9.08
CA ARG A 76 -9.94 8.57 -8.28
C ARG A 76 -9.61 9.98 -8.68
N TYR A 77 -8.38 10.27 -9.01
CA TYR A 77 -7.97 11.60 -9.32
C TYR A 77 -7.65 11.82 -10.78
N GLY A 78 -6.96 10.92 -11.36
CA GLY A 78 -6.51 11.08 -12.72
C GLY A 78 -7.55 10.94 -13.75
N ALA A 79 -8.47 10.05 -13.51
CA ALA A 79 -9.45 9.79 -14.51
C ALA A 79 -10.35 10.94 -14.72
N GLU A 80 -10.58 11.70 -13.72
CA GLU A 80 -11.51 12.71 -13.87
C GLU A 80 -10.96 14.00 -14.22
N ASP A 81 -9.74 14.24 -14.07
CA ASP A 81 -9.29 15.53 -14.28
C ASP A 81 -9.43 16.06 -15.65
N PRO A 82 -8.86 15.51 -16.63
CA PRO A 82 -8.84 16.13 -17.92
C PRO A 82 -10.16 16.40 -18.51
N GLU A 83 -10.91 15.40 -18.57
CA GLU A 83 -12.11 15.52 -19.21
C GLU A 83 -13.04 16.40 -18.53
N GLU A 84 -13.13 16.25 -17.32
CA GLU A 84 -14.02 17.01 -16.62
C GLU A 84 -13.78 18.41 -16.82
N ILE A 85 -12.61 18.80 -16.74
CA ILE A 85 -12.27 20.10 -16.95
C ILE A 85 -12.67 20.54 -18.25
N ALA A 86 -12.44 19.77 -19.17
CA ALA A 86 -12.76 20.13 -20.51
C ALA A 86 -14.19 20.41 -20.65
N LEU A 87 -14.97 19.74 -19.95
CA LEU A 87 -16.31 19.90 -20.08
C LEU A 87 -16.80 21.16 -19.70
N ASN A 88 -16.20 21.66 -18.82
CA ASN A 88 -16.71 22.82 -18.36
C ASN A 88 -16.28 23.94 -18.94
#